data_ca92ef908d419fd449ffb1e6c98089fc
#
_entry.id   ca92ef908d419fd449ffb1e6c98089fc
#
_cell.length_a   1.000
_cell.length_b   1.000
_cell.length_c   1.000
_cell.angle_alpha   90.00
_cell.angle_beta   90.00
_cell.angle_gamma   90.00
#
_symmetry.space_group_name_H-M   'P 1'
#
loop_
_entity.id
_entity.type
_entity.pdbx_description
1 polymer ?
#
loop_
_entity_poly.entity_id
_entity_poly.type
_entity_poly.pdbx_seq_one_letter_code
_entity_poly.pdbx_strand_id
1 'polypeptide(L)'
;MGFDNFNRSEKEPTNKRISRIHDDCEESCNNKNIPQGVQVPQEPLGTGLPGFAYIYDTTAQPGIPNNGSVTFNTNGNITPAGFVTHVPGTAPIIINQTGIYLITYEVFVTGGPNAFALFNGDNQIAGSNYGDNSGNLENGQVITTLNSSDVLTLRNIHPNPTALLNLVIPDILVISASIVILRLA
;
A
#
# COMPACT_ATOMS: atom_id res chain seq x y z
N MET A 1 -60.83 -16.11 -46.27
CA MET A 1 -60.51 -16.08 -44.84
C MET A 1 -60.12 -14.67 -44.51
N GLY A 2 -61.06 -13.97 -43.84
CA GLY A 2 -60.93 -12.55 -43.61
C GLY A 2 -60.13 -12.23 -42.36
N PHE A 3 -59.41 -11.13 -42.43
CA PHE A 3 -58.80 -10.51 -41.25
C PHE A 3 -59.60 -9.23 -40.94
N ASP A 4 -60.21 -9.21 -39.75
CA ASP A 4 -61.00 -8.11 -39.26
C ASP A 4 -60.05 -6.99 -38.77
N ASN A 5 -60.31 -5.81 -39.33
CA ASN A 5 -59.70 -4.55 -38.91
C ASN A 5 -60.39 -4.05 -37.62
N PHE A 6 -59.70 -4.09 -36.49
CA PHE A 6 -60.12 -3.41 -35.28
C PHE A 6 -59.50 -2.00 -35.24
N ASN A 7 -60.33 -1.04 -35.68
CA ASN A 7 -60.02 0.40 -35.53
C ASN A 7 -60.50 0.83 -34.14
N ARG A 8 -59.57 1.02 -33.21
CA ARG A 8 -59.88 1.54 -31.88
C ARG A 8 -59.32 2.95 -31.78
N SER A 9 -60.20 3.93 -31.91
CA SER A 9 -59.92 5.33 -31.67
C SER A 9 -59.70 5.56 -30.16
N GLU A 10 -58.48 5.73 -29.72
CA GLU A 10 -58.17 6.21 -28.38
C GLU A 10 -58.28 7.76 -28.38
N LYS A 11 -59.23 8.26 -27.55
CA LYS A 11 -59.33 9.66 -27.24
C LYS A 11 -58.17 10.07 -26.33
N GLU A 12 -57.36 11.01 -26.77
CA GLU A 12 -56.40 11.70 -25.92
C GLU A 12 -57.05 12.33 -24.67
N PRO A 13 -56.53 12.08 -23.46
CA PRO A 13 -56.97 12.82 -22.28
C PRO A 13 -56.37 14.24 -22.32
N THR A 14 -57.25 15.19 -22.28
CA THR A 14 -56.97 16.63 -22.32
C THR A 14 -55.96 17.06 -21.29
N ASN A 15 -54.92 17.69 -21.78
CA ASN A 15 -53.71 18.19 -21.10
C ASN A 15 -54.01 19.45 -20.20
N LYS A 16 -55.09 19.45 -19.46
CA LYS A 16 -55.53 20.57 -18.59
C LYS A 16 -55.10 20.45 -17.13
N ARG A 17 -54.49 19.29 -16.74
CA ARG A 17 -54.04 19.04 -15.34
C ARG A 17 -52.54 19.30 -15.13
N ILE A 18 -51.76 19.36 -16.18
CA ILE A 18 -50.29 19.52 -16.08
C ILE A 18 -49.89 20.97 -15.94
N SER A 19 -50.65 21.90 -16.55
CA SER A 19 -50.36 23.34 -16.46
C SER A 19 -50.50 23.93 -15.03
N ARG A 20 -51.42 23.38 -14.22
CA ARG A 20 -51.61 23.90 -12.84
C ARG A 20 -50.52 23.45 -11.86
N ILE A 21 -49.88 22.31 -12.13
CA ILE A 21 -48.78 21.81 -11.28
C ILE A 21 -47.48 22.58 -11.58
N HIS A 22 -47.34 23.10 -12.79
CA HIS A 22 -46.15 23.86 -13.16
C HIS A 22 -46.17 25.29 -12.58
N ASP A 23 -47.37 25.90 -12.54
CA ASP A 23 -47.54 27.26 -11.97
C ASP A 23 -47.35 27.27 -10.45
N ASP A 24 -47.79 26.21 -9.73
CA ASP A 24 -47.61 26.11 -8.29
C ASP A 24 -46.12 25.84 -7.88
N CYS A 25 -45.30 25.31 -8.82
CA CYS A 25 -43.88 25.10 -8.57
C CYS A 25 -43.04 26.39 -8.73
N GLU A 26 -43.41 27.29 -9.64
CA GLU A 26 -42.66 28.53 -9.83
C GLU A 26 -42.87 29.53 -8.69
N GLU A 27 -44.05 29.57 -8.09
CA GLU A 27 -44.34 30.46 -6.97
C GLU A 27 -43.69 29.98 -5.65
N SER A 28 -43.52 28.67 -5.46
CA SER A 28 -42.86 28.09 -4.29
C SER A 28 -41.33 28.19 -4.35
N CYS A 29 -40.74 28.23 -5.55
CA CYS A 29 -39.29 28.30 -5.73
C CYS A 29 -38.70 29.71 -5.53
N ASN A 30 -39.54 30.75 -5.49
CA ASN A 30 -39.11 32.13 -5.30
C ASN A 30 -39.11 32.58 -3.83
N ASN A 31 -39.38 31.69 -2.89
CA ASN A 31 -39.35 32.04 -1.47
C ASN A 31 -37.91 32.15 -0.98
N LYS A 32 -37.42 33.36 -0.84
CA LYS A 32 -36.07 33.73 -0.37
C LYS A 32 -35.76 33.33 1.08
N ASN A 33 -36.62 32.53 1.71
CA ASN A 33 -36.48 32.05 3.08
C ASN A 33 -36.35 30.51 3.18
N ILE A 34 -35.74 29.84 2.18
CA ILE A 34 -35.28 28.46 2.39
C ILE A 34 -34.15 28.58 3.38
N PRO A 35 -34.25 27.97 4.61
CA PRO A 35 -33.10 27.90 5.50
C PRO A 35 -31.94 27.24 4.74
N GLN A 36 -30.84 27.95 4.58
CA GLN A 36 -29.62 27.30 4.06
C GLN A 36 -29.39 26.08 4.93
N GLY A 37 -29.52 24.90 4.29
CA GLY A 37 -29.25 23.65 4.98
C GLY A 37 -27.89 23.79 5.63
N VAL A 38 -27.81 23.36 6.88
CA VAL A 38 -26.55 23.28 7.62
C VAL A 38 -25.55 22.59 6.69
N GLN A 39 -24.54 23.33 6.22
CA GLN A 39 -23.44 22.72 5.49
C GLN A 39 -22.81 21.73 6.45
N VAL A 40 -23.07 20.44 6.22
CA VAL A 40 -22.33 19.38 6.89
C VAL A 40 -20.87 19.65 6.56
N PRO A 41 -19.98 19.80 7.57
CA PRO A 41 -18.56 19.93 7.28
C PRO A 41 -18.15 18.78 6.37
N GLN A 42 -17.66 19.09 5.18
CA GLN A 42 -17.12 18.10 4.28
C GLN A 42 -15.91 17.52 5.00
N GLU A 43 -15.99 16.25 5.37
CA GLU A 43 -14.83 15.56 5.91
C GLU A 43 -13.68 15.73 4.92
N PRO A 44 -12.47 16.07 5.39
CA PRO A 44 -11.33 16.16 4.50
C PRO A 44 -11.24 14.84 3.73
N LEU A 45 -11.25 14.91 2.41
CA LEU A 45 -10.94 13.76 1.56
C LEU A 45 -9.65 13.16 2.11
N GLY A 46 -9.72 11.93 2.64
CA GLY A 46 -8.57 11.25 3.21
C GLY A 46 -7.43 11.31 2.19
N THR A 47 -6.42 12.09 2.48
CA THR A 47 -5.19 12.08 1.72
C THR A 47 -4.64 10.68 1.89
N GLY A 48 -4.55 9.89 0.80
CA GLY A 48 -4.01 8.53 0.84
C GLY A 48 -2.69 8.45 1.62
N LEU A 49 -2.05 7.29 1.69
CA LEU A 49 -0.79 7.13 2.41
C LEU A 49 0.19 8.24 2.01
N PRO A 50 0.81 8.94 3.00
CA PRO A 50 1.75 10.05 2.73
C PRO A 50 2.98 9.63 1.94
N GLY A 51 3.31 8.33 1.93
CA GLY A 51 4.42 7.79 1.16
C GLY A 51 4.56 6.28 1.32
N PHE A 52 5.13 5.66 0.29
CA PHE A 52 5.45 4.23 0.33
C PHE A 52 6.68 3.92 -0.54
N ALA A 53 7.34 2.82 -0.21
CA ALA A 53 8.42 2.25 -1.01
C ALA A 53 8.31 0.72 -1.01
N TYR A 54 8.63 0.12 -2.17
CA TYR A 54 8.84 -1.31 -2.33
C TYR A 54 10.23 -1.53 -2.92
N ILE A 55 11.08 -2.27 -2.22
CA ILE A 55 12.46 -2.53 -2.59
C ILE A 55 12.68 -4.03 -2.46
N TYR A 56 13.35 -4.67 -3.42
CA TYR A 56 13.48 -6.13 -3.42
C TYR A 56 14.80 -6.61 -4.04
N ASP A 57 15.10 -7.89 -3.81
CA ASP A 57 16.21 -8.60 -4.40
C ASP A 57 15.74 -9.87 -5.14
N THR A 58 16.43 -10.21 -6.23
CA THR A 58 16.19 -11.40 -7.05
C THR A 58 17.43 -12.27 -7.15
N THR A 59 18.47 -11.98 -6.34
CA THR A 59 19.74 -12.70 -6.40
C THR A 59 19.95 -13.60 -5.17
N ALA A 60 20.81 -14.59 -5.31
CA ALA A 60 21.26 -15.36 -4.16
C ALA A 60 22.16 -14.51 -3.27
N GLN A 61 21.99 -14.62 -1.96
CA GLN A 61 22.88 -14.01 -0.97
C GLN A 61 23.44 -15.11 -0.07
N PRO A 62 24.55 -15.75 -0.47
CA PRO A 62 25.11 -16.86 0.30
C PRO A 62 25.79 -16.35 1.57
N GLY A 63 25.44 -16.96 2.70
CA GLY A 63 26.21 -16.80 3.93
C GLY A 63 26.20 -15.41 4.56
N ILE A 64 25.04 -14.77 4.68
CA ILE A 64 24.89 -13.50 5.43
C ILE A 64 25.27 -13.78 6.89
N PRO A 65 26.38 -13.22 7.40
CA PRO A 65 26.86 -13.50 8.75
C PRO A 65 25.95 -12.89 9.83
N ASN A 66 26.17 -13.23 11.08
CA ASN A 66 25.53 -12.52 12.19
C ASN A 66 25.82 -11.03 12.09
N ASN A 67 24.81 -10.21 12.26
CA ASN A 67 24.78 -8.74 12.02
C ASN A 67 25.05 -8.32 10.56
N GLY A 68 25.21 -9.27 9.64
CA GLY A 68 25.30 -8.97 8.21
C GLY A 68 23.95 -8.51 7.66
N SER A 69 23.99 -7.56 6.76
CA SER A 69 22.80 -6.96 6.16
C SER A 69 22.40 -7.67 4.87
N VAL A 70 21.09 -7.80 4.67
CA VAL A 70 20.47 -8.16 3.39
C VAL A 70 20.63 -7.01 2.41
N THR A 71 21.04 -7.31 1.19
CA THR A 71 21.12 -6.33 0.09
C THR A 71 19.88 -6.41 -0.80
N PHE A 72 19.59 -5.33 -1.52
CA PHE A 72 18.46 -5.26 -2.45
C PHE A 72 18.93 -4.73 -3.79
N ASN A 73 18.68 -5.46 -4.86
CA ASN A 73 19.16 -5.10 -6.19
C ASN A 73 18.18 -4.23 -7.00
N THR A 74 16.95 -4.06 -6.53
CA THR A 74 15.92 -3.39 -7.30
C THR A 74 15.08 -2.45 -6.45
N ASN A 75 14.90 -1.22 -6.94
CA ASN A 75 13.89 -0.29 -6.46
C ASN A 75 12.61 -0.49 -7.28
N GLY A 76 11.54 -0.95 -6.63
CA GLY A 76 10.20 -0.95 -7.18
C GLY A 76 9.57 0.44 -7.08
N ASN A 77 8.28 0.49 -6.78
CA ASN A 77 7.59 1.78 -6.63
C ASN A 77 8.02 2.51 -5.36
N ILE A 78 8.45 3.76 -5.52
CA ILE A 78 8.76 4.72 -4.45
C ILE A 78 7.94 5.98 -4.70
N THR A 79 7.04 6.31 -3.80
CA THR A 79 6.13 7.46 -3.92
C THR A 79 5.99 8.19 -2.58
N PRO A 80 6.09 9.53 -2.53
CA PRO A 80 6.56 10.39 -3.61
C PRO A 80 8.03 10.16 -3.97
N ALA A 81 8.47 10.70 -5.10
CA ALA A 81 9.90 10.69 -5.46
C ALA A 81 10.72 11.30 -4.32
N GLY A 82 11.80 10.61 -3.91
CA GLY A 82 12.60 11.02 -2.77
C GLY A 82 11.99 10.69 -1.38
N PHE A 83 10.96 9.87 -1.32
CA PHE A 83 10.41 9.37 -0.06
C PHE A 83 11.46 8.60 0.77
N VAL A 84 12.19 7.72 0.13
CA VAL A 84 13.39 7.06 0.64
C VAL A 84 14.50 7.14 -0.40
N THR A 85 15.75 6.94 0.02
CA THR A 85 16.91 6.80 -0.88
C THR A 85 17.51 5.42 -0.70
N HIS A 86 17.61 4.66 -1.78
CA HIS A 86 18.28 3.36 -1.82
C HIS A 86 19.07 3.21 -3.12
N VAL A 87 20.29 2.73 -2.99
CA VAL A 87 21.16 2.42 -4.14
C VAL A 87 21.05 0.92 -4.44
N PRO A 88 20.56 0.51 -5.62
CA PRO A 88 20.46 -0.89 -6.00
C PRO A 88 21.78 -1.66 -5.80
N GLY A 89 21.71 -2.86 -5.23
CA GLY A 89 22.87 -3.67 -4.88
C GLY A 89 23.46 -3.39 -3.50
N THR A 90 22.90 -2.46 -2.75
CA THR A 90 23.33 -2.15 -1.36
C THR A 90 22.25 -2.53 -0.34
N ALA A 91 22.59 -2.47 0.96
CA ALA A 91 21.65 -2.75 2.05
C ALA A 91 21.00 -1.49 2.65
N PRO A 92 21.68 -0.34 2.78
CA PRO A 92 21.13 0.82 3.47
C PRO A 92 19.98 1.46 2.71
N ILE A 93 18.87 1.70 3.41
CA ILE A 93 17.73 2.49 2.93
C ILE A 93 17.64 3.74 3.81
N ILE A 94 17.83 4.91 3.22
CA ILE A 94 17.80 6.18 3.94
C ILE A 94 16.35 6.70 3.96
N ILE A 95 15.85 6.97 5.14
CA ILE A 95 14.54 7.60 5.36
C ILE A 95 14.69 9.11 5.16
N ASN A 96 13.91 9.70 4.25
CA ASN A 96 14.03 11.13 3.96
C ASN A 96 12.98 12.00 4.65
N GLN A 97 11.99 11.41 5.29
CA GLN A 97 10.90 12.11 5.95
C GLN A 97 10.68 11.56 7.36
N THR A 98 10.55 12.42 8.35
CA THR A 98 10.17 12.01 9.70
C THR A 98 8.71 11.57 9.74
N GLY A 99 8.39 10.51 10.49
CA GLY A 99 7.02 10.02 10.62
C GLY A 99 6.88 8.70 11.36
N ILE A 100 5.65 8.19 11.36
CA ILE A 100 5.32 6.84 11.84
C ILE A 100 5.24 5.91 10.63
N TYR A 101 5.92 4.79 10.71
CA TYR A 101 6.09 3.86 9.60
C TYR A 101 5.59 2.46 9.96
N LEU A 102 4.84 1.84 9.06
CA LEU A 102 4.67 0.39 9.00
C LEU A 102 5.71 -0.14 8.02
N ILE A 103 6.53 -1.06 8.48
CA ILE A 103 7.55 -1.72 7.68
C ILE A 103 7.30 -3.20 7.73
N THR A 104 7.21 -3.84 6.56
CA THR A 104 7.15 -5.30 6.42
C THR A 104 8.34 -5.76 5.59
N TYR A 105 8.88 -6.91 5.93
CA TYR A 105 9.94 -7.53 5.15
C TYR A 105 9.69 -9.02 4.95
N GLU A 106 10.22 -9.55 3.89
CA GLU A 106 10.21 -10.97 3.57
C GLU A 106 11.60 -11.38 3.13
N VAL A 107 12.06 -12.57 3.58
CA VAL A 107 13.31 -13.19 3.14
C VAL A 107 13.07 -14.66 2.90
N PHE A 108 13.54 -15.17 1.77
CA PHE A 108 13.43 -16.58 1.41
C PHE A 108 14.72 -17.31 1.79
N VAL A 109 14.70 -18.00 2.92
CA VAL A 109 15.89 -18.63 3.53
C VAL A 109 16.10 -20.06 3.05
N THR A 110 17.34 -20.43 2.79
CA THR A 110 17.72 -21.81 2.46
C THR A 110 18.12 -22.60 3.70
N GLY A 111 17.18 -23.27 4.34
CA GLY A 111 17.46 -24.23 5.40
C GLY A 111 17.93 -23.65 6.73
N GLY A 112 17.83 -24.44 7.77
CA GLY A 112 18.36 -24.19 9.11
C GLY A 112 17.63 -23.12 9.91
N PRO A 113 17.92 -23.02 11.22
CA PRO A 113 17.37 -21.93 11.99
C PRO A 113 17.93 -20.58 11.52
N ASN A 114 17.07 -19.59 11.48
CA ASN A 114 17.37 -18.24 11.02
C ASN A 114 16.62 -17.22 11.85
N ALA A 115 17.08 -15.98 11.87
CA ALA A 115 16.36 -14.87 12.46
C ALA A 115 16.83 -13.55 11.83
N PHE A 116 15.88 -12.67 11.53
CA PHE A 116 16.13 -11.36 10.96
C PHE A 116 15.48 -10.27 11.79
N ALA A 117 16.07 -9.09 11.75
CA ALA A 117 15.52 -7.89 12.38
C ALA A 117 15.85 -6.63 11.58
N LEU A 118 15.03 -5.62 11.76
CA LEU A 118 15.29 -4.27 11.23
C LEU A 118 16.16 -3.48 12.22
N PHE A 119 17.07 -2.71 11.67
CA PHE A 119 17.96 -1.81 12.40
C PHE A 119 17.84 -0.38 11.88
N ASN A 120 17.90 0.57 12.80
CA ASN A 120 18.12 1.99 12.49
C ASN A 120 19.57 2.34 12.91
N GLY A 121 20.45 2.54 11.93
CA GLY A 121 21.87 2.56 12.19
C GLY A 121 22.34 1.26 12.86
N ASP A 122 22.93 1.35 14.04
CA ASP A 122 23.38 0.18 14.81
C ASP A 122 22.37 -0.33 15.84
N ASN A 123 21.22 0.32 15.96
CA ASN A 123 20.20 -0.04 16.94
C ASN A 123 19.12 -0.92 16.32
N GLN A 124 18.92 -2.11 16.89
CA GLN A 124 17.79 -2.95 16.50
C GLN A 124 16.48 -2.26 16.84
N ILE A 125 15.55 -2.25 15.89
CA ILE A 125 14.19 -1.76 16.10
C ILE A 125 13.43 -2.82 16.93
N ALA A 126 12.96 -2.44 18.10
CA ALA A 126 12.26 -3.34 19.01
C ALA A 126 10.99 -3.92 18.34
N GLY A 127 10.77 -5.22 18.47
CA GLY A 127 9.61 -5.91 17.93
C GLY A 127 9.71 -6.23 16.43
N SER A 128 10.86 -5.99 15.78
CA SER A 128 11.08 -6.29 14.37
C SER A 128 11.77 -7.64 14.11
N ASN A 129 12.02 -8.41 15.16
CA ASN A 129 12.77 -9.67 15.06
C ASN A 129 11.81 -10.85 14.85
N TYR A 130 12.01 -11.56 13.76
CA TYR A 130 11.28 -12.77 13.39
C TYR A 130 12.28 -13.83 12.95
N GLY A 131 11.92 -15.10 13.14
CA GLY A 131 12.78 -16.21 12.77
C GLY A 131 12.08 -17.56 12.89
N ASP A 132 12.68 -18.56 12.26
CA ASP A 132 12.18 -19.93 12.22
C ASP A 132 13.33 -20.95 12.39
N ASN A 133 12.98 -22.18 12.71
CA ASN A 133 13.91 -23.31 12.80
C ASN A 133 14.16 -24.05 11.47
N SER A 134 13.43 -23.69 10.43
CA SER A 134 13.52 -24.30 9.10
C SER A 134 13.79 -23.24 8.04
N GLY A 135 14.27 -23.65 6.86
CA GLY A 135 14.43 -22.74 5.74
C GLY A 135 13.10 -22.56 5.01
N ASN A 136 12.49 -21.42 5.14
CA ASN A 136 11.22 -21.04 4.51
C ASN A 136 11.20 -19.55 4.22
N LEU A 137 10.05 -19.07 3.80
CA LEU A 137 9.77 -17.66 3.70
C LEU A 137 9.55 -17.07 5.10
N GLU A 138 10.49 -16.23 5.54
CA GLU A 138 10.34 -15.44 6.76
C GLU A 138 9.68 -14.13 6.46
N ASN A 139 8.66 -13.80 7.25
CA ASN A 139 7.94 -12.53 7.17
C ASN A 139 8.01 -11.82 8.51
N GLY A 140 8.43 -10.57 8.50
CA GLY A 140 8.45 -9.73 9.69
C GLY A 140 7.81 -8.37 9.45
N GLN A 141 7.30 -7.75 10.52
CA GLN A 141 6.69 -6.42 10.46
C GLN A 141 6.88 -5.65 11.77
N VAL A 142 6.86 -4.33 11.66
CA VAL A 142 6.91 -3.43 12.81
C VAL A 142 6.27 -2.10 12.50
N ILE A 143 5.67 -1.46 13.50
CA ILE A 143 5.32 -0.03 13.45
C ILE A 143 6.32 0.71 14.35
N THR A 144 6.98 1.72 13.78
CA THR A 144 8.02 2.49 14.48
C THR A 144 8.05 3.94 14.01
N THR A 145 8.63 4.81 14.84
CA THR A 145 8.92 6.20 14.45
C THR A 145 10.33 6.26 13.88
N LEU A 146 10.49 6.86 12.70
CA LEU A 146 11.76 7.13 12.07
C LEU A 146 11.89 8.62 11.76
N ASN A 147 13.11 9.13 11.80
CA ASN A 147 13.45 10.50 11.48
C ASN A 147 14.05 10.60 10.08
N SER A 148 14.00 11.79 9.52
CA SER A 148 14.77 12.07 8.31
C SER A 148 16.27 11.82 8.56
N SER A 149 16.91 11.17 7.60
CA SER A 149 18.31 10.70 7.63
C SER A 149 18.56 9.42 8.45
N ASP A 150 17.54 8.82 9.04
CA ASP A 150 17.68 7.47 9.62
C ASP A 150 18.05 6.46 8.53
N VAL A 151 18.93 5.51 8.89
CA VAL A 151 19.43 4.49 7.98
C VAL A 151 18.87 3.13 8.37
N LEU A 152 17.91 2.65 7.61
CA LEU A 152 17.25 1.37 7.82
C LEU A 152 18.04 0.25 7.12
N THR A 153 18.26 -0.86 7.83
CA THR A 153 18.80 -2.11 7.28
C THR A 153 18.06 -3.31 7.83
N LEU A 154 17.97 -4.37 7.02
CA LEU A 154 17.50 -5.70 7.45
C LEU A 154 18.72 -6.57 7.70
N ARG A 155 18.87 -7.13 8.90
CA ARG A 155 20.07 -7.89 9.28
C ARG A 155 19.72 -9.29 9.76
N ASN A 156 20.63 -10.24 9.45
CA ASN A 156 20.63 -11.55 10.11
C ASN A 156 21.08 -11.39 11.57
N ILE A 157 20.25 -11.78 12.51
CA ILE A 157 20.56 -11.76 13.96
C ILE A 157 20.81 -13.17 14.52
N HIS A 158 20.71 -14.21 13.68
CA HIS A 158 21.05 -15.56 14.08
C HIS A 158 22.57 -15.69 14.20
N PRO A 159 23.10 -16.44 15.22
CA PRO A 159 24.54 -16.59 15.40
C PRO A 159 25.28 -17.19 14.19
N ASN A 160 24.61 -18.07 13.45
CA ASN A 160 25.19 -18.68 12.26
C ASN A 160 24.87 -17.89 11.00
N PRO A 161 25.76 -17.95 9.98
CA PRO A 161 25.45 -17.39 8.68
C PRO A 161 24.18 -17.99 8.07
N THR A 162 23.37 -17.15 7.44
CA THR A 162 22.13 -17.54 6.77
C THR A 162 22.23 -17.21 5.29
N ALA A 163 21.76 -18.10 4.44
CA ALA A 163 21.73 -17.89 2.99
C ALA A 163 20.31 -17.62 2.50
N LEU A 164 20.17 -16.67 1.60
CA LEU A 164 18.91 -16.42 0.89
C LEU A 164 18.90 -17.17 -0.44
N LEU A 165 17.77 -17.76 -0.75
CA LEU A 165 17.57 -18.58 -1.92
C LEU A 165 17.42 -17.70 -3.17
N ASN A 166 18.18 -18.05 -4.21
CA ASN A 166 17.83 -17.69 -5.57
C ASN A 166 17.12 -18.88 -6.22
N LEU A 167 15.81 -18.82 -6.29
CA LEU A 167 15.03 -19.81 -7.01
C LEU A 167 14.74 -19.31 -8.41
N VAL A 168 15.28 -19.99 -9.41
CA VAL A 168 14.92 -19.78 -10.81
C VAL A 168 13.94 -20.89 -11.19
N ILE A 169 12.66 -20.58 -11.28
CA ILE A 169 11.67 -21.42 -11.96
C ILE A 169 11.84 -21.10 -13.45
N PRO A 170 11.76 -22.07 -14.38
CA PRO A 170 12.11 -21.84 -15.78
C PRO A 170 11.62 -20.47 -16.28
N ASP A 171 12.56 -19.59 -16.63
CA ASP A 171 12.37 -18.22 -17.12
C ASP A 171 11.75 -17.20 -16.15
N ILE A 172 11.59 -17.55 -14.85
CA ILE A 172 11.06 -16.64 -13.81
C ILE A 172 12.07 -16.48 -12.69
N LEU A 173 12.50 -15.25 -12.46
CA LEU A 173 13.28 -14.88 -11.26
C LEU A 173 12.33 -14.71 -10.07
N VAL A 174 12.60 -15.48 -9.01
CA VAL A 174 11.84 -15.37 -7.76
C VAL A 174 12.50 -14.34 -6.84
N ILE A 175 11.70 -13.56 -6.15
CA ILE A 175 12.19 -12.60 -5.15
C ILE A 175 12.78 -13.38 -3.97
N SER A 176 14.05 -13.10 -3.64
CA SER A 176 14.78 -13.69 -2.51
C SER A 176 14.61 -12.88 -1.22
N ALA A 177 14.41 -11.58 -1.34
CA ALA A 177 14.13 -10.67 -0.24
C ALA A 177 13.30 -9.48 -0.72
N SER A 178 12.44 -8.97 0.15
CA SER A 178 11.71 -7.73 -0.11
C SER A 178 11.47 -6.92 1.15
N ILE A 179 11.27 -5.61 0.99
CA ILE A 179 10.86 -4.71 2.04
C ILE A 179 9.83 -3.71 1.51
N VAL A 180 8.75 -3.56 2.26
CA VAL A 180 7.71 -2.55 2.04
C VAL A 180 7.78 -1.54 3.18
N ILE A 181 7.82 -0.27 2.85
CA ILE A 181 7.87 0.83 3.81
C ILE A 181 6.67 1.73 3.53
N LEU A 182 5.76 1.83 4.49
CA LEU A 182 4.58 2.70 4.41
C LEU A 182 4.67 3.77 5.49
N ARG A 183 4.58 5.03 5.13
CA ARG A 183 4.42 6.12 6.10
C ARG A 183 2.93 6.24 6.44
N LEU A 184 2.61 6.20 7.73
CA LEU A 184 1.25 6.28 8.25
C LEU A 184 0.88 7.72 8.64
N ALA A 185 1.86 8.48 9.15
CA ALA A 185 1.69 9.86 9.57
C ALA A 185 3.00 10.65 9.50
#